data_e1f175f7fdc39564dd08c3578acd9da4
#
_entry.id   e1f175f7fdc39564dd08c3578acd9da4
#
_cell.length_a   1.000
_cell.length_b   1.000
_cell.length_c   1.000
_cell.angle_alpha   90.00
_cell.angle_beta   90.00
_cell.angle_gamma   90.00
#
_symmetry.space_group_name_H-M   'P 1'
#
loop_
_entity.id
_entity.type
_entity.pdbx_description
1 polymer ?
#
loop_
_entity_poly.entity_id
_entity_poly.type
_entity_poly.pdbx_seq_one_letter_code
_entity_poly.pdbx_strand_id
1 'polypeptide(L)'
;MTFFDCLFYAFNARSQFGLFICPETKGGKMKVLEGNYAGRGLRVGIVAARFNEFITSKLIGGAEDALVRHEVAKDDIELAWVPGAFEIPLAAKKMAKSGRYDAIITLGAVIKGSTPHFDYVCAEVSKGVASVSLESDIPVIFGVLTTNTIEEAIQRAGTKAGNKGFDAGVTAIEMVNLLKGM
;
A
#
# COMPACT_ATOMS: atom_id res chain seq x y z
N MET A 1 -11.06 20.29 -31.35
CA MET A 1 -11.04 21.71 -31.75
C MET A 1 -10.02 22.41 -30.88
N THR A 2 -8.87 22.74 -31.48
CA THR A 2 -7.72 23.33 -30.79
C THR A 2 -7.87 24.84 -30.74
N PHE A 3 -7.19 25.49 -29.81
CA PHE A 3 -7.18 26.94 -29.56
C PHE A 3 -6.91 27.84 -30.80
N PHE A 4 -6.55 27.23 -31.92
CA PHE A 4 -6.27 27.91 -33.18
C PHE A 4 -7.50 28.13 -34.06
N ASP A 5 -8.61 27.44 -33.84
CA ASP A 5 -9.81 27.58 -34.69
C ASP A 5 -10.69 28.81 -34.32
N CYS A 6 -10.45 29.43 -33.17
CA CYS A 6 -11.20 30.61 -32.74
C CYS A 6 -10.66 31.93 -33.30
N LEU A 7 -9.45 31.95 -33.87
CA LEU A 7 -8.82 33.20 -34.33
C LEU A 7 -9.09 33.53 -35.82
N PHE A 8 -9.59 32.60 -36.59
CA PHE A 8 -9.79 32.82 -38.06
C PHE A 8 -11.21 33.28 -38.45
N TYR A 9 -12.17 33.32 -37.52
CA TYR A 9 -13.53 33.74 -37.81
C TYR A 9 -13.82 35.21 -37.45
N ALA A 10 -12.85 35.98 -36.96
CA ALA A 10 -13.06 37.35 -36.49
C ALA A 10 -12.82 38.45 -37.55
N PHE A 11 -12.59 38.11 -38.84
CA PHE A 11 -12.19 39.16 -39.82
C PHE A 11 -13.19 39.45 -40.95
N ASN A 12 -14.41 38.93 -40.91
CA ASN A 12 -15.37 39.30 -41.96
C ASN A 12 -16.84 39.24 -41.50
N ALA A 13 -17.30 40.25 -40.78
CA ALA A 13 -18.69 40.72 -40.86
C ALA A 13 -18.89 41.97 -39.97
N ARG A 14 -19.01 43.12 -40.60
CA ARG A 14 -19.61 44.33 -39.97
C ARG A 14 -21.09 44.07 -39.70
N SER A 15 -21.54 44.63 -38.55
CA SER A 15 -22.92 44.89 -38.13
C SER A 15 -23.66 43.74 -37.42
N GLN A 16 -23.83 43.98 -36.22
CA GLN A 16 -24.92 43.90 -35.23
C GLN A 16 -24.38 43.39 -33.88
N PHE A 17 -24.52 44.26 -32.87
CA PHE A 17 -24.18 43.92 -31.47
C PHE A 17 -25.12 42.81 -30.97
N GLY A 18 -24.69 41.58 -31.09
CA GLY A 18 -25.21 40.44 -30.33
C GLY A 18 -24.14 40.01 -29.35
N LEU A 19 -24.45 40.11 -28.06
CA LEU A 19 -23.61 39.61 -27.00
C LEU A 19 -23.48 38.06 -27.17
N PHE A 20 -22.38 37.60 -27.78
CA PHE A 20 -22.07 36.18 -27.79
C PHE A 20 -21.70 35.76 -26.37
N ILE A 21 -22.69 35.28 -25.64
CA ILE A 21 -22.45 34.49 -24.41
C ILE A 21 -21.78 33.21 -24.85
N CYS A 22 -20.48 33.14 -24.67
CA CYS A 22 -19.76 31.87 -24.79
C CYS A 22 -20.46 30.86 -23.86
N PRO A 23 -20.95 29.71 -24.34
CA PRO A 23 -21.55 28.76 -23.43
C PRO A 23 -20.49 28.36 -22.43
N GLU A 24 -20.73 28.61 -21.13
CA GLU A 24 -19.91 28.07 -20.05
C GLU A 24 -19.82 26.58 -20.25
N THR A 25 -18.65 26.10 -20.64
CA THR A 25 -18.35 24.68 -20.57
C THR A 25 -18.45 24.31 -19.08
N LYS A 26 -19.51 23.63 -18.71
CA LYS A 26 -19.62 23.00 -17.37
C LYS A 26 -18.42 22.09 -17.24
N GLY A 27 -17.34 22.60 -16.66
CA GLY A 27 -16.16 21.82 -16.33
C GLY A 27 -16.59 20.71 -15.36
N GLY A 28 -16.79 19.52 -15.88
CA GLY A 28 -17.05 18.34 -15.04
C GLY A 28 -15.86 18.16 -14.11
N LYS A 29 -16.09 18.20 -12.80
CA LYS A 29 -15.03 17.86 -11.84
C LYS A 29 -14.67 16.40 -12.04
N MET A 30 -13.38 16.11 -12.15
CA MET A 30 -12.85 14.75 -12.16
C MET A 30 -13.35 14.03 -10.89
N LYS A 31 -13.92 12.84 -11.05
CA LYS A 31 -14.28 11.98 -9.91
C LYS A 31 -13.00 11.34 -9.38
N VAL A 32 -12.62 11.67 -8.16
CA VAL A 32 -11.45 11.10 -7.46
C VAL A 32 -11.95 10.05 -6.48
N LEU A 33 -11.32 8.87 -6.50
CA LEU A 33 -11.53 7.80 -5.51
C LEU A 33 -10.29 7.74 -4.63
N GLU A 34 -10.47 7.88 -3.33
CA GLU A 34 -9.39 7.87 -2.34
C GLU A 34 -9.83 7.01 -1.14
N GLY A 35 -8.89 6.24 -0.58
CA GLY A 35 -9.09 5.57 0.70
C GLY A 35 -8.94 6.57 1.85
N ASN A 36 -9.77 6.42 2.86
CA ASN A 36 -9.57 7.12 4.14
C ASN A 36 -8.80 6.23 5.12
N TYR A 37 -8.44 6.79 6.28
CA TYR A 37 -7.65 6.11 7.30
C TYR A 37 -8.47 5.59 8.50
N ALA A 38 -9.77 5.35 8.33
CA ALA A 38 -10.62 4.80 9.38
C ALA A 38 -10.50 3.27 9.42
N GLY A 39 -9.93 2.75 10.50
CA GLY A 39 -9.71 1.31 10.68
C GLY A 39 -10.78 0.59 11.48
N ARG A 40 -11.79 1.29 11.98
CA ARG A 40 -12.83 0.70 12.84
C ARG A 40 -13.55 -0.47 12.15
N GLY A 41 -13.53 -1.64 12.81
CA GLY A 41 -14.17 -2.85 12.32
C GLY A 41 -13.39 -3.59 11.23
N LEU A 42 -12.18 -3.13 10.88
CA LEU A 42 -11.28 -3.87 10.00
C LEU A 42 -10.59 -4.99 10.77
N ARG A 43 -10.44 -6.14 10.13
CA ARG A 43 -9.71 -7.31 10.63
C ARG A 43 -8.43 -7.47 9.81
N VAL A 44 -7.29 -7.42 10.47
CA VAL A 44 -5.99 -7.41 9.80
C VAL A 44 -5.13 -8.58 10.23
N GLY A 45 -4.66 -9.36 9.26
CA GLY A 45 -3.68 -10.41 9.48
C GLY A 45 -2.26 -9.90 9.25
N ILE A 46 -1.33 -10.24 10.14
CA ILE A 46 0.10 -9.95 9.98
C ILE A 46 0.85 -11.28 9.81
N VAL A 47 1.63 -11.42 8.75
CA VAL A 47 2.56 -12.54 8.55
C VAL A 47 3.98 -12.03 8.73
N ALA A 48 4.70 -12.53 9.71
CA ALA A 48 6.02 -12.05 10.08
C ALA A 48 7.10 -13.14 10.05
N ALA A 49 8.25 -12.84 9.44
CA ALA A 49 9.39 -13.73 9.42
C ALA A 49 10.14 -13.67 10.75
N ARG A 50 10.44 -14.87 11.33
CA ARG A 50 11.24 -14.97 12.55
C ARG A 50 12.71 -14.69 12.31
N PHE A 51 13.23 -15.01 11.13
CA PHE A 51 14.60 -14.68 10.79
C PHE A 51 14.81 -13.14 10.84
N ASN A 52 15.88 -12.70 11.49
CA ASN A 52 16.12 -11.29 11.85
C ASN A 52 15.05 -10.70 12.79
N GLU A 53 14.60 -11.48 13.77
CA GLU A 53 13.51 -11.16 14.71
C GLU A 53 13.74 -9.80 15.41
N PHE A 54 14.97 -9.43 15.75
CA PHE A 54 15.31 -8.14 16.34
C PHE A 54 14.76 -6.97 15.50
N ILE A 55 14.85 -7.06 14.19
CA ILE A 55 14.30 -6.07 13.24
C ILE A 55 12.80 -6.27 13.06
N THR A 56 12.38 -7.52 12.80
CA THR A 56 10.98 -7.84 12.50
C THR A 56 10.05 -7.49 13.65
N SER A 57 10.46 -7.69 14.91
CA SER A 57 9.68 -7.30 16.09
C SER A 57 9.42 -5.79 16.14
N LYS A 58 10.36 -4.95 15.69
CA LYS A 58 10.17 -3.50 15.60
C LYS A 58 9.19 -3.12 14.49
N LEU A 59 9.20 -3.83 13.38
CA LEU A 59 8.23 -3.65 12.31
C LEU A 59 6.83 -4.06 12.76
N ILE A 60 6.69 -5.16 13.49
CA ILE A 60 5.41 -5.59 14.07
C ILE A 60 4.85 -4.52 15.02
N GLY A 61 5.69 -4.03 15.95
CA GLY A 61 5.28 -2.96 16.86
C GLY A 61 4.84 -1.69 16.14
N GLY A 62 5.52 -1.34 15.03
CA GLY A 62 5.11 -0.21 14.18
C GLY A 62 3.77 -0.45 13.49
N ALA A 63 3.55 -1.64 12.94
CA ALA A 63 2.28 -1.99 12.30
C ALA A 63 1.12 -2.00 13.31
N GLU A 64 1.31 -2.60 14.49
CA GLU A 64 0.32 -2.60 15.57
C GLU A 64 -0.01 -1.17 16.02
N ASP A 65 1.00 -0.31 16.26
CA ASP A 65 0.81 1.09 16.64
C ASP A 65 0.00 1.85 15.58
N ALA A 66 0.32 1.67 14.29
CA ALA A 66 -0.42 2.28 13.19
C ALA A 66 -1.89 1.83 13.18
N LEU A 67 -2.14 0.53 13.24
CA LEU A 67 -3.49 -0.03 13.21
C LEU A 67 -4.34 0.46 14.38
N VAL A 68 -3.79 0.41 15.60
CA VAL A 68 -4.50 0.82 16.82
C VAL A 68 -4.79 2.33 16.84
N ARG A 69 -3.83 3.16 16.42
CA ARG A 69 -4.04 4.62 16.32
C ARG A 69 -5.12 4.99 15.31
N HIS A 70 -5.35 4.15 14.31
CA HIS A 70 -6.40 4.34 13.32
C HIS A 70 -7.67 3.52 13.63
N GLU A 71 -7.88 3.19 14.90
CA GLU A 71 -9.10 2.57 15.45
C GLU A 71 -9.34 1.09 15.07
N VAL A 72 -8.33 0.36 14.59
CA VAL A 72 -8.44 -1.11 14.51
C VAL A 72 -8.38 -1.68 15.93
N ALA A 73 -9.35 -2.52 16.30
CA ALA A 73 -9.34 -3.15 17.61
C ALA A 73 -8.18 -4.17 17.71
N LYS A 74 -7.54 -4.25 18.88
CA LYS A 74 -6.43 -5.20 19.07
C LYS A 74 -6.83 -6.66 18.85
N ASP A 75 -8.04 -7.01 19.21
CA ASP A 75 -8.59 -8.36 19.03
C ASP A 75 -8.87 -8.69 17.55
N ASP A 76 -8.89 -7.67 16.69
CA ASP A 76 -9.03 -7.80 15.23
C ASP A 76 -7.69 -7.86 14.50
N ILE A 77 -6.56 -7.89 15.22
CA ILE A 77 -5.21 -8.04 14.69
C ILE A 77 -4.67 -9.42 15.03
N GLU A 78 -4.39 -10.23 14.03
CA GLU A 78 -3.85 -11.59 14.22
C GLU A 78 -2.45 -11.69 13.63
N LEU A 79 -1.48 -12.20 14.41
CA LEU A 79 -0.09 -12.37 14.02
C LEU A 79 0.25 -13.84 13.78
N ALA A 80 0.76 -14.15 12.59
CA ALA A 80 1.30 -15.44 12.22
C ALA A 80 2.81 -15.37 12.01
N TRP A 81 3.57 -16.16 12.75
CA TRP A 81 5.02 -16.29 12.58
C TRP A 81 5.38 -17.37 11.57
N VAL A 82 6.28 -17.03 10.62
CA VAL A 82 6.89 -17.98 9.69
C VAL A 82 8.41 -18.04 9.91
N PRO A 83 9.09 -19.14 9.51
CA PRO A 83 10.54 -19.29 9.75
C PRO A 83 11.37 -18.19 9.10
N GLY A 84 11.13 -17.86 7.82
CA GLY A 84 11.88 -16.87 7.06
C GLY A 84 11.02 -16.12 6.06
N ALA A 85 11.62 -15.19 5.35
CA ALA A 85 10.91 -14.37 4.36
C ALA A 85 10.38 -15.19 3.17
N PHE A 86 11.05 -16.29 2.83
CA PHE A 86 10.65 -17.15 1.71
C PHE A 86 9.30 -17.85 1.94
N GLU A 87 8.93 -18.09 3.21
CA GLU A 87 7.66 -18.73 3.61
C GLU A 87 6.50 -17.75 3.72
N ILE A 88 6.76 -16.44 3.74
CA ILE A 88 5.73 -15.39 3.85
C ILE A 88 4.61 -15.54 2.80
N PRO A 89 4.90 -15.72 1.49
CA PRO A 89 3.85 -15.74 0.48
C PRO A 89 2.84 -16.86 0.68
N LEU A 90 3.29 -18.06 1.10
CA LEU A 90 2.42 -19.20 1.33
C LEU A 90 1.47 -18.94 2.51
N ALA A 91 2.00 -18.44 3.62
CA ALA A 91 1.20 -18.10 4.79
C ALA A 91 0.22 -16.95 4.50
N ALA A 92 0.68 -15.89 3.82
CA ALA A 92 -0.15 -14.78 3.40
C ALA A 92 -1.30 -15.24 2.50
N LYS A 93 -1.04 -16.11 1.52
CA LYS A 93 -2.07 -16.70 0.64
C LYS A 93 -3.10 -17.48 1.44
N LYS A 94 -2.68 -18.28 2.41
CA LYS A 94 -3.59 -19.05 3.25
C LYS A 94 -4.47 -18.17 4.11
N MET A 95 -3.91 -17.10 4.70
CA MET A 95 -4.67 -16.14 5.49
C MET A 95 -5.62 -15.32 4.62
N ALA A 96 -5.16 -14.78 3.50
CA ALA A 96 -5.98 -13.99 2.57
C ALA A 96 -7.21 -14.76 2.06
N LYS A 97 -7.03 -16.03 1.71
CA LYS A 97 -8.12 -16.89 1.22
C LYS A 97 -9.05 -17.42 2.33
N SER A 98 -8.78 -17.16 3.59
CA SER A 98 -9.62 -17.62 4.70
C SER A 98 -10.95 -16.87 4.86
N GLY A 99 -11.09 -15.70 4.24
CA GLY A 99 -12.25 -14.81 4.40
C GLY A 99 -12.35 -14.14 5.78
N ARG A 100 -11.34 -14.29 6.64
CA ARG A 100 -11.34 -13.75 8.01
C ARG A 100 -10.80 -12.33 8.10
N TYR A 101 -10.07 -11.85 7.10
CA TYR A 101 -9.33 -10.59 7.12
C TYR A 101 -9.74 -9.68 5.98
N ASP A 102 -9.70 -8.39 6.24
CA ASP A 102 -9.91 -7.34 5.24
C ASP A 102 -8.58 -6.95 4.55
N ALA A 103 -7.45 -7.16 5.22
CA ALA A 103 -6.11 -6.98 4.67
C ALA A 103 -5.10 -7.94 5.30
N ILE A 104 -3.99 -8.20 4.61
CA ILE A 104 -2.82 -8.90 5.14
C ILE A 104 -1.60 -7.97 5.05
N ILE A 105 -0.82 -7.91 6.12
CA ILE A 105 0.47 -7.22 6.16
C ILE A 105 1.58 -8.27 6.24
N THR A 106 2.58 -8.16 5.37
CA THR A 106 3.73 -9.07 5.40
C THR A 106 4.97 -8.33 5.91
N LEU A 107 5.59 -8.85 6.96
CA LEU A 107 6.74 -8.22 7.63
C LEU A 107 7.93 -9.17 7.70
N GLY A 108 9.12 -8.62 7.48
CA GLY A 108 10.37 -9.36 7.55
C GLY A 108 11.55 -8.47 7.23
N ALA A 109 12.74 -9.02 7.33
CA ALA A 109 13.96 -8.36 6.91
C ALA A 109 14.89 -9.34 6.23
N VAL A 110 15.27 -9.03 4.99
CA VAL A 110 16.26 -9.76 4.21
C VAL A 110 17.48 -8.86 4.09
N ILE A 111 18.60 -9.29 4.68
CA ILE A 111 19.84 -8.50 4.74
C ILE A 111 20.89 -9.23 3.91
N LYS A 112 21.57 -8.48 3.04
CA LYS A 112 22.55 -9.03 2.11
C LYS A 112 23.73 -9.66 2.84
N GLY A 113 23.97 -10.93 2.55
CA GLY A 113 25.18 -11.65 2.98
C GLY A 113 26.22 -11.77 1.86
N SER A 114 27.18 -12.66 2.04
CA SER A 114 28.27 -12.89 1.09
C SER A 114 27.90 -13.76 -0.12
N THR A 115 26.72 -14.36 -0.12
CA THR A 115 26.26 -15.28 -1.18
C THR A 115 25.07 -14.70 -1.95
N PRO A 116 24.78 -15.21 -3.16
CA PRO A 116 23.63 -14.77 -3.97
C PRO A 116 22.26 -15.17 -3.38
N HIS A 117 22.21 -15.85 -2.25
CA HIS A 117 20.97 -16.27 -1.57
C HIS A 117 20.01 -15.10 -1.31
N PHE A 118 20.57 -13.92 -0.98
CA PHE A 118 19.81 -12.68 -0.81
C PHE A 118 18.94 -12.36 -2.03
N ASP A 119 19.51 -12.45 -3.22
CA ASP A 119 18.82 -12.08 -4.46
C ASP A 119 17.63 -13.00 -4.73
N TYR A 120 17.80 -14.31 -4.48
CA TYR A 120 16.72 -15.29 -4.64
C TYR A 120 15.59 -15.07 -3.64
N VAL A 121 15.91 -14.84 -2.36
CA VAL A 121 14.90 -14.61 -1.33
C VAL A 121 14.13 -13.32 -1.60
N CYS A 122 14.82 -12.23 -1.95
CA CYS A 122 14.19 -10.95 -2.28
C CYS A 122 13.26 -11.06 -3.49
N ALA A 123 13.72 -11.72 -4.56
CA ALA A 123 12.93 -11.90 -5.78
C ALA A 123 11.64 -12.70 -5.51
N GLU A 124 11.75 -13.84 -4.82
CA GLU A 124 10.60 -14.71 -4.62
C GLU A 124 9.63 -14.18 -3.57
N VAL A 125 10.09 -13.54 -2.48
CA VAL A 125 9.16 -12.96 -1.52
C VAL A 125 8.39 -11.79 -2.10
N SER A 126 9.03 -10.90 -2.86
CA SER A 126 8.35 -9.76 -3.49
C SER A 126 7.36 -10.20 -4.56
N LYS A 127 7.75 -11.10 -5.46
CA LYS A 127 6.88 -11.67 -6.47
C LYS A 127 5.72 -12.44 -5.86
N GLY A 128 6.00 -13.27 -4.87
CA GLY A 128 4.99 -14.09 -4.21
C GLY A 128 3.94 -13.26 -3.47
N VAL A 129 4.33 -12.21 -2.73
CA VAL A 129 3.39 -11.30 -2.06
C VAL A 129 2.54 -10.54 -3.07
N ALA A 130 3.14 -10.03 -4.16
CA ALA A 130 2.42 -9.37 -5.23
C ALA A 130 1.38 -10.30 -5.90
N SER A 131 1.75 -11.55 -6.19
CA SER A 131 0.85 -12.56 -6.74
C SER A 131 -0.34 -12.84 -5.81
N VAL A 132 -0.09 -12.99 -4.50
CA VAL A 132 -1.15 -13.21 -3.51
C VAL A 132 -2.12 -12.03 -3.47
N SER A 133 -1.61 -10.80 -3.52
CA SER A 133 -2.45 -9.60 -3.54
C SER A 133 -3.39 -9.57 -4.74
N LEU A 134 -2.86 -9.87 -5.94
CA LEU A 134 -3.66 -9.91 -7.17
C LEU A 134 -4.68 -11.06 -7.21
N GLU A 135 -4.38 -12.19 -6.54
CA GLU A 135 -5.23 -13.39 -6.56
C GLU A 135 -6.31 -13.42 -5.45
N SER A 136 -6.23 -12.54 -4.46
CA SER A 136 -7.05 -12.65 -3.24
C SER A 136 -8.17 -11.64 -3.11
N ASP A 137 -8.22 -10.64 -3.99
CA ASP A 137 -9.17 -9.52 -3.96
C ASP A 137 -9.17 -8.68 -2.66
N ILE A 138 -8.16 -8.89 -1.80
CA ILE A 138 -7.90 -8.07 -0.61
C ILE A 138 -6.47 -7.54 -0.64
N PRO A 139 -6.19 -6.38 -0.02
CA PRO A 139 -4.84 -5.84 0.04
C PRO A 139 -3.88 -6.78 0.77
N VAL A 140 -2.75 -7.09 0.14
CA VAL A 140 -1.62 -7.78 0.80
C VAL A 140 -0.41 -6.87 0.72
N ILE A 141 -0.05 -6.27 1.85
CA ILE A 141 0.92 -5.18 1.92
C ILE A 141 2.33 -5.74 2.11
N PHE A 142 3.25 -5.25 1.28
CA PHE A 142 4.66 -5.64 1.32
C PHE A 142 5.45 -4.76 2.29
N GLY A 143 5.65 -5.24 3.51
CA GLY A 143 6.46 -4.60 4.55
C GLY A 143 7.78 -5.35 4.83
N VAL A 144 8.28 -6.13 3.88
CA VAL A 144 9.55 -6.85 4.01
C VAL A 144 10.71 -5.94 3.61
N LEU A 145 11.64 -5.71 4.53
CA LEU A 145 12.85 -4.96 4.25
C LEU A 145 13.83 -5.78 3.42
N THR A 146 14.44 -5.13 2.43
CA THR A 146 15.54 -5.70 1.64
C THR A 146 16.70 -4.70 1.66
N THR A 147 17.74 -4.99 2.43
CA THR A 147 18.83 -4.04 2.71
C THR A 147 20.20 -4.66 2.50
N ASN A 148 21.19 -3.81 2.21
CA ASN A 148 22.56 -4.27 2.05
C ASN A 148 23.25 -4.48 3.40
N THR A 149 22.84 -3.74 4.44
CA THR A 149 23.46 -3.80 5.76
C THR A 149 22.42 -3.91 6.88
N ILE A 150 22.88 -4.33 8.05
CA ILE A 150 22.06 -4.38 9.27
C ILE A 150 21.61 -2.96 9.67
N GLU A 151 22.52 -1.98 9.54
CA GLU A 151 22.26 -0.59 9.87
C GLU A 151 21.13 0.00 9.03
N GLU A 152 21.11 -0.30 7.72
CA GLU A 152 20.02 0.09 6.84
C GLU A 152 18.69 -0.49 7.27
N ALA A 153 18.67 -1.75 7.73
CA ALA A 153 17.47 -2.39 8.25
C ALA A 153 16.99 -1.73 9.56
N ILE A 154 17.90 -1.46 10.49
CA ILE A 154 17.61 -0.74 11.74
C ILE A 154 17.04 0.64 11.46
N GLN A 155 17.61 1.38 10.49
CA GLN A 155 17.12 2.72 10.12
C GLN A 155 15.66 2.71 9.68
N ARG A 156 15.18 1.64 9.05
CA ARG A 156 13.83 1.47 8.51
C ARG A 156 12.85 0.79 9.46
N ALA A 157 13.36 0.34 10.60
CA ALA A 157 12.57 -0.36 11.61
C ALA A 157 12.24 0.51 12.85
N GLY A 158 12.22 1.83 12.70
CA GLY A 158 11.81 2.75 13.76
C GLY A 158 12.91 3.69 14.26
N THR A 159 13.90 4.00 13.40
CA THR A 159 14.90 5.04 13.70
C THR A 159 14.88 6.13 12.62
N LYS A 160 16.01 6.51 12.04
CA LYS A 160 16.15 7.69 11.18
C LYS A 160 15.22 7.71 9.95
N ALA A 161 14.90 6.56 9.37
CA ALA A 161 14.06 6.44 8.16
C ALA A 161 12.59 6.04 8.48
N GLY A 162 12.12 6.28 9.70
CA GLY A 162 10.79 5.91 10.14
C GLY A 162 10.65 4.41 10.41
N ASN A 163 9.43 3.91 10.42
CA ASN A 163 9.13 2.49 10.63
C ASN A 163 8.27 1.96 9.48
N LYS A 164 8.84 1.07 8.65
CA LYS A 164 8.15 0.50 7.49
C LYS A 164 6.98 -0.42 7.87
N GLY A 165 6.96 -0.94 9.09
CA GLY A 165 5.78 -1.63 9.63
C GLY A 165 4.62 -0.66 9.86
N PHE A 166 4.90 0.54 10.41
CA PHE A 166 3.90 1.60 10.57
C PHE A 166 3.32 2.01 9.21
N ASP A 167 4.21 2.29 8.24
CA ASP A 167 3.79 2.65 6.88
C ASP A 167 2.89 1.55 6.28
N ALA A 168 3.24 0.27 6.48
CA ALA A 168 2.45 -0.86 6.00
C ALA A 168 1.07 -0.95 6.67
N GLY A 169 0.98 -0.63 7.98
CA GLY A 169 -0.29 -0.56 8.70
C GLY A 169 -1.22 0.50 8.13
N VAL A 170 -0.71 1.72 7.92
CA VAL A 170 -1.48 2.82 7.31
C VAL A 170 -1.92 2.47 5.89
N THR A 171 -1.00 1.94 5.07
CA THR A 171 -1.31 1.52 3.70
C THR A 171 -2.39 0.45 3.64
N ALA A 172 -2.41 -0.49 4.59
CA ALA A 172 -3.44 -1.53 4.66
C ALA A 172 -4.83 -0.92 4.83
N ILE A 173 -4.99 0.02 5.76
CA ILE A 173 -6.26 0.70 6.02
C ILE A 173 -6.72 1.51 4.80
N GLU A 174 -5.82 2.31 4.23
CA GLU A 174 -6.11 3.14 3.06
C GLU A 174 -6.57 2.28 1.88
N MET A 175 -5.85 1.19 1.59
CA MET A 175 -6.18 0.29 0.48
C MET A 175 -7.52 -0.43 0.68
N VAL A 176 -7.82 -0.90 1.90
CA VAL A 176 -9.14 -1.50 2.19
C VAL A 176 -10.26 -0.50 1.93
N ASN A 177 -10.11 0.74 2.42
CA ASN A 177 -11.14 1.75 2.25
C ASN A 177 -11.28 2.23 0.80
N LEU A 178 -10.19 2.30 0.05
CA LEU A 178 -10.22 2.58 -1.38
C LEU A 178 -11.01 1.50 -2.14
N LEU A 179 -10.70 0.22 -1.93
CA LEU A 179 -11.36 -0.89 -2.61
C LEU A 179 -12.85 -1.01 -2.25
N LYS A 180 -13.24 -0.67 -1.02
CA LYS A 180 -14.66 -0.59 -0.64
C LYS A 180 -15.42 0.53 -1.38
N GLY A 181 -14.72 1.54 -1.87
CA GLY A 181 -15.29 2.66 -2.63
C GLY A 181 -15.37 2.45 -4.15
N MET A 182 -14.77 1.37 -4.65
CA MET A 182 -14.75 1.00 -6.08
C MET A 182 -15.91 0.09 -6.43
#